data_660a020fb9b258b63dc16c744068d479
#
_entry.id   660a020fb9b258b63dc16c744068d479
#
_cell.length_a   1.000
_cell.length_b   1.000
_cell.length_c   1.000
_cell.angle_alpha   90.00
_cell.angle_beta   90.00
_cell.angle_gamma   90.00
#
_symmetry.space_group_name_H-M   'P 1'
#
loop_
_entity.id
_entity.type
_entity.pdbx_description
1 polymer ?
#
loop_
_entity_poly.entity_id
_entity_poly.type
_entity_poly.pdbx_seq_one_letter_code
_entity_poly.pdbx_strand_id
1 'polypeptide(L)'
;MNSKKYILIILLTINFSCNMSQKNNDGVIYASIETNKGIIKTELFFNQTPVTVANFISLAEGNNKEVSDQYKGKKYYNGLTFHRVIPDFMIQGGDPTGTGSGSPGYNFKDEFVNELKHDSPGTLSMANAGPGTNGSQFFITHKETPWLDGGHTVFGKVLEGQDVVDKIEQGDSIVNVEIIRDGSGAKRFNAAKVFTNHFKEEEKLKKDAEKKLLKLKEDVSKIHNKLKSEANETETGLKYFINEKGDGDKVDESKVILTHYAVYFEDGNLLDTSILKVAEKYDMFDNRRAQGGGYSPIEAKVGPKDMMIQGFKEGLKILNIGDKATLFLPYYLAYGETESRGIPAKSNLIFEVEIVDQK
;
A
#
# COMPACT_ATOMS: atom_id res chain seq x y z
N MET A 1 -73.08 36.16 -18.41
CA MET A 1 -71.61 36.08 -18.64
C MET A 1 -71.06 35.04 -17.72
N ASN A 2 -70.74 33.86 -18.26
CA ASN A 2 -70.45 32.66 -17.52
C ASN A 2 -68.92 32.55 -17.18
N SER A 3 -68.61 32.54 -15.90
CA SER A 3 -67.28 32.26 -15.42
C SER A 3 -67.16 30.75 -15.07
N LYS A 4 -66.46 29.98 -15.90
CA LYS A 4 -66.16 28.57 -15.65
C LYS A 4 -64.95 28.47 -14.71
N LYS A 5 -65.20 28.00 -13.47
CA LYS A 5 -64.15 27.60 -12.53
C LYS A 5 -63.61 26.24 -12.92
N TYR A 6 -62.32 26.15 -13.28
CA TYR A 6 -61.61 24.87 -13.42
C TYR A 6 -61.07 24.43 -12.06
N ILE A 7 -61.59 23.34 -11.57
CA ILE A 7 -61.05 22.63 -10.38
C ILE A 7 -59.92 21.75 -10.85
N LEU A 8 -58.71 22.11 -10.43
CA LEU A 8 -57.50 21.30 -10.66
C LEU A 8 -57.43 20.22 -9.58
N ILE A 9 -57.72 18.99 -9.94
CA ILE A 9 -57.57 17.81 -9.05
C ILE A 9 -56.10 17.40 -9.15
N ILE A 10 -55.29 17.69 -8.09
CA ILE A 10 -53.94 17.21 -7.96
C ILE A 10 -54.03 15.77 -7.42
N LEU A 11 -53.78 14.79 -8.31
CA LEU A 11 -53.58 13.39 -7.90
C LEU A 11 -52.21 13.27 -7.24
N LEU A 12 -52.23 13.14 -5.91
CA LEU A 12 -51.03 12.81 -5.13
C LEU A 12 -50.80 11.32 -5.32
N THR A 13 -49.90 10.94 -6.24
CA THR A 13 -49.42 9.55 -6.32
C THR A 13 -48.39 9.33 -5.19
N ILE A 14 -48.84 8.72 -4.13
CA ILE A 14 -47.96 8.20 -3.07
C ILE A 14 -47.20 7.03 -3.67
N ASN A 15 -45.97 7.26 -4.10
CA ASN A 15 -45.04 6.20 -4.43
C ASN A 15 -44.62 5.54 -3.11
N PHE A 16 -45.31 4.45 -2.74
CA PHE A 16 -44.85 3.52 -1.75
C PHE A 16 -43.62 2.83 -2.36
N SER A 17 -42.45 3.43 -2.15
CA SER A 17 -41.16 2.77 -2.40
C SER A 17 -41.05 1.64 -1.37
N CYS A 18 -41.50 0.47 -1.79
CA CYS A 18 -41.26 -0.76 -1.04
C CYS A 18 -39.76 -1.02 -1.12
N ASN A 19 -38.99 -0.53 -0.12
CA ASN A 19 -37.63 -0.98 0.13
C ASN A 19 -37.73 -2.46 0.52
N MET A 20 -37.89 -3.33 -0.46
CA MET A 20 -37.54 -4.73 -0.32
C MET A 20 -36.03 -4.76 -0.11
N SER A 21 -35.61 -4.84 1.15
CA SER A 21 -34.31 -5.36 1.52
C SER A 21 -34.15 -6.66 0.72
N GLN A 22 -33.38 -6.59 -0.40
CA GLN A 22 -32.90 -7.79 -1.05
C GLN A 22 -32.08 -8.51 0.04
N LYS A 23 -32.68 -9.56 0.64
CA LYS A 23 -31.90 -10.58 1.31
C LYS A 23 -30.94 -11.09 0.25
N ASN A 24 -29.67 -10.68 0.35
CA ASN A 24 -28.60 -11.23 -0.46
C ASN A 24 -28.65 -12.73 -0.26
N ASN A 25 -29.15 -13.45 -1.26
CA ASN A 25 -29.30 -14.91 -1.24
C ASN A 25 -27.95 -15.56 -1.59
N ASP A 26 -26.85 -14.94 -1.13
CA ASP A 26 -25.50 -15.39 -1.43
C ASP A 26 -25.13 -16.70 -0.72
N GLY A 27 -25.90 -17.07 0.28
CA GLY A 27 -25.65 -18.26 1.11
C GLY A 27 -24.54 -18.02 2.13
N VAL A 28 -24.09 -19.10 2.76
CA VAL A 28 -23.05 -19.07 3.80
C VAL A 28 -22.00 -20.15 3.51
N ILE A 29 -20.75 -19.86 3.83
CA ILE A 29 -19.65 -20.83 3.79
C ILE A 29 -19.21 -21.09 5.23
N TYR A 30 -19.13 -22.37 5.58
CA TYR A 30 -18.61 -22.81 6.86
C TYR A 30 -17.31 -23.59 6.68
N ALA A 31 -16.43 -23.52 7.68
CA ALA A 31 -15.34 -24.47 7.84
C ALA A 31 -15.60 -25.31 9.09
N SER A 32 -15.55 -26.63 8.95
CA SER A 32 -15.52 -27.58 10.05
C SER A 32 -14.07 -27.98 10.28
N ILE A 33 -13.46 -27.46 11.34
CA ILE A 33 -12.08 -27.72 11.72
C ILE A 33 -12.12 -28.86 12.76
N GLU A 34 -11.79 -30.06 12.32
CA GLU A 34 -11.66 -31.23 13.18
C GLU A 34 -10.28 -31.20 13.85
N THR A 35 -10.26 -31.27 15.17
CA THR A 35 -9.04 -31.32 15.99
C THR A 35 -9.00 -32.57 16.84
N ASN A 36 -7.87 -32.89 17.42
CA ASN A 36 -7.77 -33.99 18.41
C ASN A 36 -8.55 -33.72 19.73
N LYS A 37 -9.11 -32.51 19.91
CA LYS A 37 -9.94 -32.13 21.08
C LYS A 37 -11.44 -32.04 20.74
N GLY A 38 -11.80 -32.07 19.46
CA GLY A 38 -13.19 -31.93 18.99
C GLY A 38 -13.29 -31.10 17.71
N ILE A 39 -14.52 -30.75 17.36
CA ILE A 39 -14.82 -30.00 16.13
C ILE A 39 -15.12 -28.53 16.47
N ILE A 40 -14.51 -27.63 15.71
CA ILE A 40 -14.77 -26.19 15.72
C ILE A 40 -15.44 -25.85 14.38
N LYS A 41 -16.69 -25.37 14.42
CA LYS A 41 -17.41 -24.93 13.23
C LYS A 41 -17.42 -23.41 13.14
N THR A 42 -16.89 -22.88 12.03
CA THR A 42 -16.78 -21.44 11.80
C THR A 42 -17.58 -21.02 10.57
N GLU A 43 -18.18 -19.85 10.61
CA GLU A 43 -18.64 -19.13 9.43
C GLU A 43 -17.46 -18.37 8.81
N LEU A 44 -17.38 -18.38 7.47
CA LEU A 44 -16.36 -17.62 6.70
C LEU A 44 -17.02 -16.45 5.98
N PHE A 45 -16.49 -15.26 6.15
CA PHE A 45 -17.06 -14.00 5.63
C PHE A 45 -16.66 -13.73 4.17
N PHE A 46 -17.01 -14.65 3.27
CA PHE A 46 -16.56 -14.66 1.88
C PHE A 46 -17.00 -13.44 1.04
N ASN A 47 -18.04 -12.72 1.46
CA ASN A 47 -18.50 -11.49 0.81
C ASN A 47 -17.71 -10.25 1.27
N GLN A 48 -17.24 -10.24 2.52
CA GLN A 48 -16.55 -9.11 3.12
C GLN A 48 -15.04 -9.20 2.95
N THR A 49 -14.46 -10.41 3.06
CA THR A 49 -13.02 -10.67 2.95
C THR A 49 -12.76 -11.81 1.94
N PRO A 50 -13.15 -11.60 0.67
CA PRO A 50 -13.16 -12.66 -0.35
C PRO A 50 -11.79 -13.27 -0.63
N VAL A 51 -10.71 -12.50 -0.61
CA VAL A 51 -9.35 -13.01 -0.89
C VAL A 51 -8.83 -13.83 0.28
N THR A 52 -9.03 -13.36 1.50
CA THR A 52 -8.62 -14.06 2.73
C THR A 52 -9.37 -15.38 2.88
N VAL A 53 -10.69 -15.35 2.67
CA VAL A 53 -11.51 -16.57 2.69
C VAL A 53 -11.11 -17.52 1.56
N ALA A 54 -10.82 -16.99 0.36
CA ALA A 54 -10.36 -17.80 -0.77
C ALA A 54 -9.00 -18.44 -0.50
N ASN A 55 -8.09 -17.74 0.14
CA ASN A 55 -6.82 -18.28 0.63
C ASN A 55 -7.07 -19.48 1.57
N PHE A 56 -7.80 -19.27 2.65
CA PHE A 56 -8.08 -20.31 3.64
C PHE A 56 -8.75 -21.54 3.01
N ILE A 57 -9.80 -21.34 2.21
CA ILE A 57 -10.53 -22.44 1.55
C ILE A 57 -9.63 -23.20 0.57
N SER A 58 -8.88 -22.48 -0.29
CA SER A 58 -8.05 -23.14 -1.29
C SER A 58 -6.89 -23.93 -0.68
N LEU A 59 -6.37 -23.50 0.46
CA LEU A 59 -5.41 -24.25 1.26
C LEU A 59 -6.08 -25.49 1.88
N ALA A 60 -7.25 -25.35 2.51
CA ALA A 60 -8.00 -26.46 3.12
C ALA A 60 -8.37 -27.54 2.09
N GLU A 61 -8.81 -27.14 0.89
CA GLU A 61 -9.18 -28.06 -0.19
C GLU A 61 -8.00 -28.62 -0.99
N GLY A 62 -6.79 -28.07 -0.80
CA GLY A 62 -5.58 -28.51 -1.51
C GLY A 62 -5.51 -28.08 -2.98
N ASN A 63 -6.28 -27.07 -3.38
CA ASN A 63 -6.38 -26.59 -4.75
C ASN A 63 -5.75 -25.18 -4.97
N ASN A 64 -5.07 -24.65 -3.95
CA ASN A 64 -4.31 -23.40 -4.06
C ASN A 64 -3.13 -23.57 -5.02
N LYS A 65 -3.06 -22.73 -6.05
CA LYS A 65 -2.03 -22.81 -7.09
C LYS A 65 -0.77 -22.02 -6.76
N GLU A 66 -0.87 -21.11 -5.82
CA GLU A 66 0.20 -20.16 -5.46
C GLU A 66 1.15 -20.74 -4.39
N VAL A 67 0.78 -21.86 -3.76
CA VAL A 67 1.65 -22.52 -2.76
C VAL A 67 2.95 -23.02 -3.35
N SER A 68 3.99 -23.06 -2.52
CA SER A 68 5.25 -23.73 -2.86
C SER A 68 5.02 -25.18 -3.31
N ASP A 69 5.85 -25.68 -4.21
CA ASP A 69 5.68 -26.98 -4.88
C ASP A 69 5.46 -28.14 -3.91
N GLN A 70 6.11 -28.11 -2.76
CA GLN A 70 5.99 -29.13 -1.72
C GLN A 70 4.57 -29.26 -1.12
N TYR A 71 3.72 -28.22 -1.25
CA TYR A 71 2.35 -28.19 -0.72
C TYR A 71 1.27 -28.36 -1.81
N LYS A 72 1.64 -28.38 -3.08
CA LYS A 72 0.68 -28.51 -4.20
C LYS A 72 -0.13 -29.80 -4.10
N GLY A 73 -1.43 -29.68 -4.28
CA GLY A 73 -2.37 -30.80 -4.26
C GLY A 73 -2.61 -31.41 -2.88
N LYS A 74 -2.08 -30.82 -1.80
CA LYS A 74 -2.24 -31.30 -0.44
C LYS A 74 -3.28 -30.45 0.30
N LYS A 75 -4.14 -31.08 1.12
CA LYS A 75 -4.95 -30.37 2.09
C LYS A 75 -4.02 -29.78 3.14
N TYR A 76 -3.72 -28.52 3.00
CA TYR A 76 -2.59 -27.84 3.65
C TYR A 76 -2.63 -27.90 5.18
N TYR A 77 -3.83 -27.75 5.77
CA TYR A 77 -3.99 -27.69 7.22
C TYR A 77 -3.99 -29.05 7.92
N ASN A 78 -4.18 -30.15 7.18
CA ASN A 78 -4.25 -31.48 7.77
C ASN A 78 -2.93 -31.89 8.38
N GLY A 79 -2.93 -32.25 9.66
CA GLY A 79 -1.76 -32.65 10.44
C GLY A 79 -0.93 -31.47 11.00
N LEU A 80 -1.31 -30.22 10.73
CA LEU A 80 -0.67 -29.07 11.35
C LEU A 80 -1.09 -28.92 12.82
N THR A 81 -0.26 -28.24 13.59
CA THR A 81 -0.52 -28.03 15.02
C THR A 81 -0.90 -26.58 15.34
N PHE A 82 -1.59 -26.41 16.46
CA PHE A 82 -1.68 -25.12 17.12
C PHE A 82 -0.35 -24.85 17.83
N HIS A 83 0.58 -24.28 17.09
CA HIS A 83 1.97 -24.08 17.54
C HIS A 83 2.12 -22.98 18.60
N ARG A 84 1.11 -22.11 18.76
CA ARG A 84 1.10 -21.06 19.79
C ARG A 84 -0.30 -20.96 20.38
N VAL A 85 -0.39 -21.18 21.69
CA VAL A 85 -1.62 -21.07 22.48
C VAL A 85 -1.34 -20.18 23.68
N ILE A 86 -2.11 -19.11 23.82
CA ILE A 86 -2.02 -18.22 24.98
C ILE A 86 -3.38 -18.19 25.66
N PRO A 87 -3.49 -18.71 26.88
CA PRO A 87 -4.71 -18.66 27.66
C PRO A 87 -5.28 -17.24 27.74
N ASP A 88 -6.61 -17.12 27.75
CA ASP A 88 -7.29 -15.82 27.76
C ASP A 88 -6.95 -14.85 26.61
N PHE A 89 -6.34 -15.38 25.53
CA PHE A 89 -6.06 -14.59 24.35
C PHE A 89 -6.49 -15.32 23.07
N MET A 90 -5.72 -16.30 22.60
CA MET A 90 -6.03 -16.98 21.32
C MET A 90 -5.30 -18.33 21.19
N ILE A 91 -5.78 -19.13 20.24
CA ILE A 91 -5.07 -20.27 19.67
C ILE A 91 -4.62 -19.92 18.25
N GLN A 92 -3.37 -20.21 17.89
CA GLN A 92 -2.79 -19.91 16.57
C GLN A 92 -2.26 -21.18 15.92
N GLY A 93 -2.70 -21.42 14.68
CA GLY A 93 -2.31 -22.56 13.86
C GLY A 93 -2.03 -22.16 12.41
N GLY A 94 -1.90 -23.16 11.52
CA GLY A 94 -1.72 -22.92 10.07
C GLY A 94 -0.25 -22.71 9.64
N ASP A 95 0.71 -22.93 10.54
CA ASP A 95 2.13 -22.95 10.21
C ASP A 95 2.57 -24.37 9.82
N PRO A 96 3.07 -24.60 8.59
CA PRO A 96 3.49 -25.93 8.14
C PRO A 96 4.76 -26.46 8.84
N THR A 97 5.51 -25.58 9.52
CA THR A 97 6.71 -25.96 10.28
C THR A 97 6.45 -26.09 11.77
N GLY A 98 5.33 -25.58 12.28
CA GLY A 98 5.00 -25.56 13.70
C GLY A 98 5.88 -24.65 14.55
N THR A 99 6.65 -23.75 13.95
CA THR A 99 7.62 -22.87 14.64
C THR A 99 7.15 -21.41 14.78
N GLY A 100 6.08 -21.04 14.09
CA GLY A 100 5.60 -19.67 13.94
C GLY A 100 6.20 -18.94 12.74
N SER A 101 7.21 -19.50 12.08
CA SER A 101 7.94 -18.86 10.96
C SER A 101 7.62 -19.46 9.59
N GLY A 102 6.84 -20.54 9.54
CA GLY A 102 6.49 -21.22 8.31
C GLY A 102 5.52 -20.44 7.45
N SER A 103 5.61 -20.62 6.12
CA SER A 103 4.85 -19.92 5.11
C SER A 103 4.34 -20.87 4.02
N PRO A 104 3.22 -20.57 3.38
CA PRO A 104 2.77 -21.33 2.22
C PRO A 104 3.59 -21.06 0.96
N GLY A 105 4.53 -20.09 1.00
CA GLY A 105 5.37 -19.68 -0.11
C GLY A 105 5.00 -18.35 -0.75
N TYR A 106 4.02 -17.65 -0.18
CA TYR A 106 3.56 -16.33 -0.60
C TYR A 106 3.09 -15.50 0.58
N ASN A 107 2.95 -14.21 0.34
CA ASN A 107 2.21 -13.28 1.19
C ASN A 107 1.11 -12.58 0.36
N PHE A 108 0.05 -12.11 1.03
CA PHE A 108 -1.01 -11.32 0.41
C PHE A 108 -1.48 -10.19 1.33
N LYS A 109 -2.16 -9.19 0.76
CA LYS A 109 -2.59 -7.98 1.45
C LYS A 109 -3.71 -8.23 2.44
N ASP A 110 -3.83 -7.31 3.40
CA ASP A 110 -4.90 -7.29 4.37
C ASP A 110 -6.23 -6.86 3.71
N GLU A 111 -7.35 -7.39 4.24
CA GLU A 111 -8.71 -6.99 3.90
C GLU A 111 -9.41 -6.46 5.17
N PHE A 112 -9.07 -5.23 5.58
CA PHE A 112 -9.70 -4.62 6.75
C PHE A 112 -11.09 -4.08 6.40
N VAL A 113 -12.10 -4.54 7.16
CA VAL A 113 -13.49 -4.14 7.05
C VAL A 113 -13.92 -3.53 8.38
N ASN A 114 -14.46 -2.32 8.34
CA ASN A 114 -14.77 -1.57 9.58
C ASN A 114 -15.77 -2.25 10.50
N GLU A 115 -16.67 -3.05 9.95
CA GLU A 115 -17.70 -3.80 10.65
C GLU A 115 -17.20 -5.12 11.25
N LEU A 116 -16.02 -5.60 10.80
CA LEU A 116 -15.42 -6.84 11.29
C LEU A 116 -14.37 -6.54 12.34
N LYS A 117 -14.70 -6.83 13.60
CA LYS A 117 -13.90 -6.51 14.76
C LYS A 117 -13.55 -7.76 15.57
N HIS A 118 -12.49 -7.64 16.37
CA HIS A 118 -12.12 -8.64 17.38
C HIS A 118 -12.88 -8.39 18.68
N ASP A 119 -14.21 -8.31 18.60
CA ASP A 119 -15.11 -7.87 19.69
C ASP A 119 -15.65 -8.99 20.57
N SER A 120 -15.30 -10.24 20.29
CA SER A 120 -15.89 -11.39 20.95
C SER A 120 -15.01 -12.63 20.89
N PRO A 121 -15.27 -13.63 21.78
CA PRO A 121 -14.70 -14.96 21.65
C PRO A 121 -15.02 -15.59 20.28
N GLY A 122 -14.13 -16.43 19.78
CA GLY A 122 -14.33 -17.16 18.54
C GLY A 122 -14.12 -16.34 17.26
N THR A 123 -13.57 -15.15 17.35
CA THR A 123 -13.17 -14.38 16.16
C THR A 123 -12.04 -15.10 15.44
N LEU A 124 -12.28 -15.46 14.16
CA LEU A 124 -11.28 -16.09 13.28
C LEU A 124 -10.57 -15.01 12.46
N SER A 125 -9.26 -14.89 12.61
CA SER A 125 -8.46 -13.81 12.04
C SER A 125 -7.11 -14.29 11.53
N MET A 126 -6.48 -13.55 10.59
CA MET A 126 -5.17 -13.86 10.03
C MET A 126 -4.04 -13.43 10.94
N ALA A 127 -3.10 -14.34 11.19
CA ALA A 127 -1.82 -13.99 11.76
C ALA A 127 -0.90 -13.41 10.66
N ASN A 128 -0.17 -12.36 10.99
CA ASN A 128 0.78 -11.70 10.10
C ASN A 128 2.01 -11.16 10.87
N ALA A 129 3.03 -10.74 10.15
CA ALA A 129 4.25 -10.10 10.67
C ALA A 129 4.29 -8.59 10.35
N GLY A 130 3.15 -7.98 10.09
CA GLY A 130 2.97 -6.59 9.70
C GLY A 130 2.12 -6.47 8.42
N PRO A 131 1.86 -5.24 7.93
CA PRO A 131 0.96 -5.00 6.81
C PRO A 131 1.34 -5.81 5.56
N GLY A 132 0.34 -6.48 4.96
CA GLY A 132 0.49 -7.21 3.70
C GLY A 132 1.30 -8.51 3.80
N THR A 133 1.49 -9.06 5.00
CA THR A 133 2.26 -10.30 5.20
C THR A 133 1.40 -11.51 5.57
N ASN A 134 0.11 -11.50 5.22
CA ASN A 134 -0.77 -12.64 5.44
C ASN A 134 -0.29 -13.86 4.63
N GLY A 135 -0.36 -15.03 5.21
CA GLY A 135 0.01 -16.30 4.60
C GLY A 135 -1.02 -17.39 4.86
N SER A 136 -0.62 -18.46 5.54
CA SER A 136 -1.51 -19.56 5.92
C SER A 136 -1.88 -19.55 7.40
N GLN A 137 -1.17 -18.79 8.24
CA GLN A 137 -1.38 -18.80 9.68
C GLN A 137 -2.64 -18.01 10.06
N PHE A 138 -3.43 -18.56 10.94
CA PHE A 138 -4.64 -17.96 11.48
C PHE A 138 -4.73 -18.15 13.00
N PHE A 139 -5.57 -17.37 13.64
CA PHE A 139 -5.86 -17.53 15.07
C PHE A 139 -7.36 -17.45 15.34
N ILE A 140 -7.78 -18.05 16.46
CA ILE A 140 -9.14 -17.98 16.99
C ILE A 140 -9.06 -17.45 18.41
N THR A 141 -9.85 -16.44 18.72
CA THR A 141 -9.79 -15.73 20.01
C THR A 141 -10.56 -16.48 21.11
N HIS A 142 -10.04 -16.41 22.36
CA HIS A 142 -10.74 -16.86 23.57
C HIS A 142 -11.70 -15.78 24.11
N LYS A 143 -11.40 -14.50 23.81
CA LYS A 143 -12.20 -13.34 24.24
C LYS A 143 -12.06 -12.18 23.26
N GLU A 144 -12.67 -11.06 23.53
CA GLU A 144 -12.46 -9.81 22.78
C GLU A 144 -10.97 -9.35 22.81
N THR A 145 -10.48 -8.89 21.66
CA THR A 145 -9.09 -8.42 21.52
C THR A 145 -9.02 -7.17 20.63
N PRO A 146 -9.67 -6.05 21.04
CA PRO A 146 -9.88 -4.89 20.16
C PRO A 146 -8.59 -4.20 19.72
N TRP A 147 -7.47 -4.41 20.42
CA TRP A 147 -6.16 -3.89 20.01
C TRP A 147 -5.60 -4.51 18.73
N LEU A 148 -6.22 -5.59 18.22
CA LEU A 148 -5.86 -6.23 16.95
C LEU A 148 -6.61 -5.63 15.75
N ASP A 149 -7.61 -4.79 15.99
CA ASP A 149 -8.40 -4.14 14.95
C ASP A 149 -7.53 -3.27 14.03
N GLY A 150 -7.73 -3.42 12.73
CA GLY A 150 -6.92 -2.70 11.73
C GLY A 150 -5.47 -3.19 11.59
N GLY A 151 -5.07 -4.22 12.35
CA GLY A 151 -3.78 -4.90 12.23
C GLY A 151 -3.87 -6.32 11.70
N HIS A 152 -5.01 -6.98 11.91
CA HIS A 152 -5.27 -8.35 11.49
C HIS A 152 -6.62 -8.46 10.79
N THR A 153 -6.69 -9.25 9.70
CA THR A 153 -7.91 -9.43 8.92
C THR A 153 -8.84 -10.43 9.59
N VAL A 154 -9.96 -9.97 10.12
CA VAL A 154 -11.05 -10.84 10.58
C VAL A 154 -11.77 -11.41 9.35
N PHE A 155 -11.84 -12.74 9.23
CA PHE A 155 -12.44 -13.39 8.07
C PHE A 155 -13.47 -14.47 8.40
N GLY A 156 -13.79 -14.66 9.68
CA GLY A 156 -14.81 -15.59 10.11
C GLY A 156 -15.07 -15.55 11.61
N LYS A 157 -15.99 -16.40 12.05
CA LYS A 157 -16.40 -16.53 13.46
C LYS A 157 -16.80 -17.94 13.79
N VAL A 158 -16.43 -18.40 14.98
CA VAL A 158 -16.90 -19.68 15.55
C VAL A 158 -18.39 -19.60 15.84
N LEU A 159 -19.13 -20.57 15.34
CA LEU A 159 -20.58 -20.76 15.60
C LEU A 159 -20.79 -21.84 16.63
N GLU A 160 -20.01 -22.92 16.55
CA GLU A 160 -20.11 -24.09 17.44
C GLU A 160 -18.71 -24.56 17.81
N GLY A 161 -18.47 -25.01 19.04
CA GLY A 161 -17.17 -25.52 19.49
C GLY A 161 -16.24 -24.49 20.12
N GLN A 162 -16.76 -23.37 20.66
CA GLN A 162 -15.93 -22.44 21.45
C GLN A 162 -15.32 -23.17 22.67
N ASP A 163 -16.04 -24.09 23.28
CA ASP A 163 -15.51 -24.91 24.36
C ASP A 163 -14.39 -25.85 23.93
N VAL A 164 -14.32 -26.19 22.64
CA VAL A 164 -13.16 -26.92 22.05
C VAL A 164 -11.99 -25.94 21.87
N VAL A 165 -12.22 -24.73 21.34
CA VAL A 165 -11.19 -23.68 21.25
C VAL A 165 -10.54 -23.45 22.62
N ASP A 166 -11.34 -23.37 23.68
CA ASP A 166 -10.89 -23.10 25.05
C ASP A 166 -10.11 -24.28 25.67
N LYS A 167 -10.27 -25.50 25.12
CA LYS A 167 -9.55 -26.73 25.55
C LYS A 167 -8.29 -27.04 24.74
N ILE A 168 -8.07 -26.34 23.61
CA ILE A 168 -6.87 -26.54 22.79
C ILE A 168 -5.62 -26.13 23.57
N GLU A 169 -4.63 -27.00 23.57
CA GLU A 169 -3.30 -26.78 24.13
C GLU A 169 -2.25 -26.69 23.02
N GLN A 170 -1.13 -26.06 23.35
CA GLN A 170 -0.03 -25.95 22.38
C GLN A 170 0.48 -27.35 21.98
N GLY A 171 0.53 -27.59 20.66
CA GLY A 171 0.89 -28.89 20.09
C GLY A 171 -0.30 -29.74 19.68
N ASP A 172 -1.54 -29.39 20.09
CA ASP A 172 -2.74 -30.05 19.58
C ASP A 172 -2.85 -29.91 18.07
N SER A 173 -3.43 -30.90 17.39
CA SER A 173 -3.40 -31.02 15.94
C SER A 173 -4.74 -30.73 15.28
N ILE A 174 -4.67 -30.16 14.09
CA ILE A 174 -5.75 -30.07 13.12
C ILE A 174 -5.77 -31.39 12.34
N VAL A 175 -6.81 -32.19 12.53
CA VAL A 175 -6.97 -33.50 11.86
C VAL A 175 -7.44 -33.31 10.42
N ASN A 176 -8.46 -32.48 10.22
CA ASN A 176 -9.03 -32.18 8.92
C ASN A 176 -9.74 -30.82 8.91
N VAL A 177 -9.79 -30.18 7.76
CA VAL A 177 -10.61 -28.99 7.54
C VAL A 177 -11.56 -29.28 6.37
N GLU A 178 -12.86 -29.29 6.64
CA GLU A 178 -13.91 -29.48 5.64
C GLU A 178 -14.64 -28.16 5.35
N ILE A 179 -14.84 -27.83 4.08
CA ILE A 179 -15.54 -26.62 3.64
C ILE A 179 -16.96 -26.98 3.22
N ILE A 180 -17.94 -26.39 3.87
CA ILE A 180 -19.36 -26.60 3.65
C ILE A 180 -19.95 -25.32 3.04
N ARG A 181 -20.61 -25.47 1.87
CA ARG A 181 -21.23 -24.35 1.14
C ARG A 181 -22.73 -24.50 1.12
N ASP A 182 -23.45 -23.60 1.76
CA ASP A 182 -24.90 -23.54 1.77
C ASP A 182 -25.38 -22.30 0.99
N GLY A 183 -26.35 -22.52 0.11
CA GLY A 183 -26.87 -21.49 -0.79
C GLY A 183 -26.10 -21.37 -2.12
N SER A 184 -26.75 -20.72 -3.10
CA SER A 184 -26.31 -20.71 -4.48
C SER A 184 -25.06 -19.82 -4.68
N GLY A 185 -24.93 -18.69 -3.98
CA GLY A 185 -23.76 -17.83 -4.02
C GLY A 185 -22.52 -18.53 -3.45
N ALA A 186 -22.66 -19.14 -2.26
CA ALA A 186 -21.60 -19.92 -1.62
C ALA A 186 -21.10 -21.07 -2.51
N LYS A 187 -22.01 -21.78 -3.18
CA LYS A 187 -21.67 -22.86 -4.12
C LYS A 187 -20.94 -22.36 -5.38
N ARG A 188 -21.20 -21.12 -5.82
CA ARG A 188 -20.50 -20.51 -6.95
C ARG A 188 -19.15 -19.90 -6.57
N PHE A 189 -18.87 -19.71 -5.29
CA PHE A 189 -17.60 -19.13 -4.82
C PHE A 189 -16.44 -20.09 -5.10
N ASN A 190 -15.67 -19.80 -6.13
CA ASN A 190 -14.50 -20.59 -6.52
C ASN A 190 -13.25 -19.99 -5.89
N ALA A 191 -12.89 -20.47 -4.71
CA ALA A 191 -11.80 -19.96 -3.90
C ALA A 191 -10.44 -19.96 -4.66
N ALA A 192 -10.07 -21.06 -5.30
CA ALA A 192 -8.82 -21.15 -6.06
C ALA A 192 -8.74 -20.11 -7.18
N LYS A 193 -9.86 -19.86 -7.87
CA LYS A 193 -9.93 -18.83 -8.93
C LYS A 193 -9.86 -17.42 -8.36
N VAL A 194 -10.58 -17.13 -7.27
CA VAL A 194 -10.55 -15.82 -6.61
C VAL A 194 -9.13 -15.49 -6.17
N PHE A 195 -8.46 -16.41 -5.49
CA PHE A 195 -7.11 -16.23 -4.98
C PHE A 195 -6.07 -16.07 -6.11
N THR A 196 -6.10 -16.93 -7.12
CA THR A 196 -5.20 -16.81 -8.28
C THR A 196 -5.44 -15.51 -9.06
N ASN A 197 -6.68 -15.06 -9.18
CA ASN A 197 -6.97 -13.80 -9.87
C ASN A 197 -6.43 -12.59 -9.08
N HIS A 198 -6.47 -12.62 -7.76
CA HIS A 198 -5.88 -11.57 -6.92
C HIS A 198 -4.39 -11.37 -7.26
N PHE A 199 -3.58 -12.43 -7.33
CA PHE A 199 -2.16 -12.32 -7.72
C PHE A 199 -1.97 -11.80 -9.14
N LYS A 200 -2.79 -12.25 -10.08
CA LYS A 200 -2.74 -11.74 -11.46
C LYS A 200 -3.04 -10.25 -11.56
N GLU A 201 -4.02 -9.78 -10.80
CA GLU A 201 -4.37 -8.37 -10.75
C GLU A 201 -3.28 -7.55 -10.09
N GLU A 202 -2.67 -8.02 -8.99
CA GLU A 202 -1.53 -7.36 -8.37
C GLU A 202 -0.32 -7.29 -9.31
N GLU A 203 0.01 -8.38 -9.99
CA GLU A 203 1.09 -8.40 -10.99
C GLU A 203 0.82 -7.42 -12.14
N LYS A 204 -0.42 -7.35 -12.61
CA LYS A 204 -0.83 -6.39 -13.63
C LYS A 204 -0.68 -4.94 -13.14
N LEU A 205 -1.20 -4.64 -11.95
CA LEU A 205 -1.09 -3.30 -11.37
C LEU A 205 0.37 -2.88 -11.19
N LYS A 206 1.23 -3.80 -10.74
CA LYS A 206 2.67 -3.56 -10.61
C LYS A 206 3.31 -3.25 -11.96
N LYS A 207 3.06 -4.07 -12.99
CA LYS A 207 3.56 -3.84 -14.36
C LYS A 207 3.08 -2.52 -14.94
N ASP A 208 1.81 -2.17 -14.72
CA ASP A 208 1.23 -0.91 -15.20
C ASP A 208 1.86 0.29 -14.47
N ALA A 209 2.14 0.19 -13.17
CA ALA A 209 2.84 1.21 -12.40
C ALA A 209 4.29 1.38 -12.86
N GLU A 210 5.03 0.28 -13.06
CA GLU A 210 6.39 0.29 -13.59
C GLU A 210 6.46 0.95 -14.99
N LYS A 211 5.51 0.60 -15.86
CA LYS A 211 5.41 1.20 -17.20
C LYS A 211 5.11 2.69 -17.16
N LYS A 212 4.21 3.11 -16.26
CA LYS A 212 3.93 4.53 -16.02
C LYS A 212 5.17 5.29 -15.55
N LEU A 213 5.89 4.73 -14.59
CA LEU A 213 7.10 5.34 -14.05
C LEU A 213 8.19 5.44 -15.12
N LEU A 214 8.40 4.37 -15.92
CA LEU A 214 9.36 4.40 -17.01
C LEU A 214 9.03 5.50 -18.02
N LYS A 215 7.77 5.60 -18.44
CA LYS A 215 7.33 6.67 -19.35
C LYS A 215 7.55 8.06 -18.74
N LEU A 216 7.25 8.24 -17.46
CA LEU A 216 7.49 9.52 -16.76
C LEU A 216 8.97 9.91 -16.83
N LYS A 217 9.88 8.97 -16.54
CA LYS A 217 11.34 9.19 -16.60
C LYS A 217 11.79 9.60 -18.00
N GLU A 218 11.33 8.87 -19.02
CA GLU A 218 11.60 9.20 -20.43
C GLU A 218 11.13 10.60 -20.81
N ASP A 219 9.90 10.96 -20.41
CA ASP A 219 9.31 12.26 -20.72
C ASP A 219 10.07 13.39 -20.00
N VAL A 220 10.44 13.21 -18.73
CA VAL A 220 11.26 14.15 -17.95
C VAL A 220 12.64 14.30 -18.58
N SER A 221 13.32 13.20 -18.94
CA SER A 221 14.62 13.24 -19.62
C SER A 221 14.57 14.01 -20.94
N LYS A 222 13.52 13.81 -21.75
CA LYS A 222 13.31 14.56 -23.00
C LYS A 222 13.14 16.05 -22.76
N ILE A 223 12.35 16.44 -21.74
CA ILE A 223 12.17 17.84 -21.36
C ILE A 223 13.50 18.44 -20.93
N HIS A 224 14.22 17.77 -20.03
CA HIS A 224 15.52 18.24 -19.57
C HIS A 224 16.54 18.40 -20.71
N ASN A 225 16.60 17.44 -21.64
CA ASN A 225 17.50 17.54 -22.80
C ASN A 225 17.15 18.72 -23.69
N LYS A 226 15.86 19.01 -23.91
CA LYS A 226 15.42 20.19 -24.64
C LYS A 226 15.85 21.47 -23.91
N LEU A 227 15.56 21.60 -22.61
CA LEU A 227 15.95 22.76 -21.82
C LEU A 227 17.47 22.95 -21.77
N LYS A 228 18.23 21.84 -21.69
CA LYS A 228 19.70 21.87 -21.70
C LYS A 228 20.26 22.44 -23.01
N SER A 229 19.58 22.18 -24.15
CA SER A 229 19.99 22.71 -25.44
C SER A 229 19.73 24.21 -25.61
N GLU A 230 18.77 24.76 -24.84
CA GLU A 230 18.38 26.16 -24.85
C GLU A 230 18.97 26.95 -23.65
N ALA A 231 19.69 26.27 -22.76
CA ALA A 231 20.23 26.82 -21.52
C ALA A 231 21.41 27.79 -21.72
N ASN A 232 21.50 28.78 -20.86
CA ASN A 232 22.69 29.60 -20.72
C ASN A 232 23.79 28.79 -20.00
N GLU A 233 25.06 29.12 -20.27
CA GLU A 233 26.22 28.47 -19.66
C GLU A 233 27.10 29.51 -18.95
N THR A 234 27.57 29.18 -17.74
CA THR A 234 28.50 29.96 -16.97
C THR A 234 29.95 29.59 -17.32
N GLU A 235 30.92 30.40 -16.86
CA GLU A 235 32.34 30.12 -17.04
C GLU A 235 32.81 28.80 -16.39
N THR A 236 32.12 28.33 -15.38
CA THR A 236 32.40 27.05 -14.69
C THR A 236 31.85 25.83 -15.41
N GLY A 237 30.98 26.02 -16.44
CA GLY A 237 30.30 24.96 -17.16
C GLY A 237 28.96 24.56 -16.57
N LEU A 238 28.44 25.29 -15.56
CA LEU A 238 27.05 25.16 -15.15
C LEU A 238 26.14 25.65 -16.26
N LYS A 239 25.15 24.85 -16.64
CA LYS A 239 24.07 25.31 -17.52
C LYS A 239 22.80 25.57 -16.72
N TYR A 240 22.05 26.61 -17.09
CA TYR A 240 20.80 26.94 -16.44
C TYR A 240 19.77 27.48 -17.42
N PHE A 241 18.51 27.14 -17.14
CA PHE A 241 17.34 27.62 -17.89
C PHE A 241 16.29 28.12 -16.90
N ILE A 242 15.83 29.37 -17.08
CA ILE A 242 14.78 29.94 -16.24
C ILE A 242 13.43 29.52 -16.86
N ASN A 243 12.73 28.59 -16.18
CA ASN A 243 11.46 28.04 -16.63
C ASN A 243 10.31 29.06 -16.44
N GLU A 244 10.34 29.78 -15.31
CA GLU A 244 9.37 30.80 -14.94
C GLU A 244 10.11 31.92 -14.21
N LYS A 245 9.89 33.14 -14.64
CA LYS A 245 10.58 34.31 -14.07
C LYS A 245 9.76 34.88 -12.93
N GLY A 246 10.35 35.00 -11.76
CA GLY A 246 9.79 35.68 -10.60
C GLY A 246 9.88 37.22 -10.75
N ASP A 247 9.17 37.91 -9.89
CA ASP A 247 9.11 39.37 -9.82
C ASP A 247 9.86 39.95 -8.60
N GLY A 248 10.47 39.06 -7.80
CA GLY A 248 11.22 39.45 -6.62
C GLY A 248 12.66 39.90 -6.91
N ASP A 249 13.31 40.38 -5.84
CA ASP A 249 14.71 40.82 -5.90
C ASP A 249 15.66 39.65 -6.17
N LYS A 250 16.85 39.99 -6.63
CA LYS A 250 17.91 39.01 -6.79
C LYS A 250 18.30 38.39 -5.47
N VAL A 251 18.64 37.11 -5.49
CA VAL A 251 19.12 36.37 -4.32
C VAL A 251 20.36 37.12 -3.72
N ASP A 252 20.28 37.38 -2.42
CA ASP A 252 21.37 37.95 -1.62
C ASP A 252 22.19 36.81 -0.99
N GLU A 253 23.46 36.73 -1.37
CA GLU A 253 24.40 35.68 -0.91
C GLU A 253 24.65 35.69 0.62
N SER A 254 24.37 36.81 1.29
CA SER A 254 24.54 36.94 2.73
C SER A 254 23.37 36.37 3.53
N LYS A 255 22.23 36.06 2.87
CA LYS A 255 20.98 35.58 3.47
C LYS A 255 20.80 34.07 3.33
N VAL A 256 19.86 33.54 4.11
CA VAL A 256 19.41 32.18 3.95
C VAL A 256 18.29 32.13 2.89
N ILE A 257 18.50 31.36 1.85
CA ILE A 257 17.56 31.19 0.76
C ILE A 257 16.60 30.05 1.10
N LEU A 258 15.30 30.28 0.96
CA LEU A 258 14.27 29.23 1.03
C LEU A 258 13.97 28.75 -0.38
N THR A 259 14.27 27.49 -0.67
CA THR A 259 14.10 26.94 -2.00
C THR A 259 13.47 25.55 -1.97
N HIS A 260 12.51 25.32 -2.87
CA HIS A 260 12.16 23.96 -3.26
C HIS A 260 13.16 23.41 -4.26
N TYR A 261 13.31 22.08 -4.28
CA TYR A 261 14.13 21.40 -5.26
C TYR A 261 13.57 20.03 -5.64
N ALA A 262 13.90 19.60 -6.84
CA ALA A 262 13.87 18.21 -7.26
C ALA A 262 15.17 17.93 -8.02
N VAL A 263 15.88 16.86 -7.67
CA VAL A 263 17.15 16.49 -8.28
C VAL A 263 17.02 15.18 -9.03
N TYR A 264 17.53 15.17 -10.26
CA TYR A 264 17.42 14.05 -11.19
C TYR A 264 18.79 13.66 -11.76
N PHE A 265 18.87 12.39 -12.18
CA PHE A 265 19.86 11.96 -13.15
C PHE A 265 19.43 12.34 -14.58
N GLU A 266 20.37 12.30 -15.55
CA GLU A 266 20.09 12.65 -16.95
C GLU A 266 19.08 11.71 -17.63
N ASP A 267 18.89 10.50 -17.12
CA ASP A 267 17.90 9.53 -17.59
C ASP A 267 16.48 9.78 -17.07
N GLY A 268 16.27 10.86 -16.29
CA GLY A 268 15.00 11.24 -15.69
C GLY A 268 14.68 10.52 -14.37
N ASN A 269 15.59 9.70 -13.84
CA ASN A 269 15.41 9.15 -12.49
C ASN A 269 15.48 10.25 -11.45
N LEU A 270 14.46 10.34 -10.59
CA LEU A 270 14.45 11.25 -9.45
C LEU A 270 15.39 10.70 -8.37
N LEU A 271 16.30 11.54 -7.87
CA LEU A 271 17.19 11.20 -6.77
C LEU A 271 16.60 11.63 -5.43
N ASP A 272 16.09 12.86 -5.34
CA ASP A 272 15.45 13.41 -4.14
C ASP A 272 14.61 14.65 -4.49
N THR A 273 13.66 15.02 -3.61
CA THR A 273 12.87 16.23 -3.80
C THR A 273 12.28 16.73 -2.48
N SER A 274 12.14 18.05 -2.36
CA SER A 274 11.34 18.71 -1.32
C SER A 274 9.90 18.99 -1.76
N ILE A 275 9.48 18.55 -2.96
CA ILE A 275 8.17 18.82 -3.53
C ILE A 275 7.30 17.56 -3.42
N LEU A 276 6.29 17.59 -2.54
CA LEU A 276 5.40 16.46 -2.27
C LEU A 276 4.82 15.85 -3.55
N LYS A 277 4.26 16.66 -4.45
CA LYS A 277 3.67 16.19 -5.71
C LYS A 277 4.67 15.47 -6.63
N VAL A 278 5.95 15.85 -6.58
CA VAL A 278 7.01 15.17 -7.34
C VAL A 278 7.33 13.82 -6.71
N ALA A 279 7.45 13.76 -5.39
CA ALA A 279 7.66 12.51 -4.67
C ALA A 279 6.52 11.51 -4.93
N GLU A 280 5.25 11.94 -4.85
CA GLU A 280 4.08 11.11 -5.16
C GLU A 280 4.10 10.59 -6.61
N LYS A 281 4.45 11.44 -7.57
CA LYS A 281 4.52 11.08 -9.00
C LYS A 281 5.55 9.98 -9.30
N TYR A 282 6.64 9.96 -8.54
CA TYR A 282 7.74 8.99 -8.67
C TYR A 282 7.60 7.78 -7.76
N ASP A 283 6.49 7.66 -7.02
CA ASP A 283 6.27 6.63 -5.99
C ASP A 283 7.35 6.64 -4.90
N MET A 284 7.86 7.84 -4.57
CA MET A 284 8.90 8.10 -3.55
C MET A 284 8.35 8.83 -2.33
N PHE A 285 7.04 8.86 -2.14
CA PHE A 285 6.43 9.47 -0.98
C PHE A 285 6.81 8.70 0.31
N ASP A 286 7.30 9.44 1.30
CA ASP A 286 7.61 8.91 2.63
C ASP A 286 6.77 9.63 3.71
N ASN A 287 5.92 8.89 4.40
CA ASN A 287 5.02 9.42 5.42
C ASN A 287 5.77 9.98 6.64
N ARG A 288 6.89 9.38 7.05
CA ARG A 288 7.71 9.88 8.17
C ARG A 288 8.36 11.21 7.80
N ARG A 289 8.87 11.30 6.56
CA ARG A 289 9.43 12.54 6.01
C ARG A 289 8.35 13.64 5.93
N ALA A 290 7.12 13.30 5.52
CA ALA A 290 6.00 14.23 5.49
C ALA A 290 5.65 14.78 6.88
N GLN A 291 5.56 13.90 7.88
CA GLN A 291 5.31 14.29 9.28
C GLN A 291 6.43 15.16 9.87
N GLY A 292 7.67 14.96 9.43
CA GLY A 292 8.83 15.77 9.81
C GLY A 292 9.01 17.06 9.02
N GLY A 293 8.06 17.45 8.14
CA GLY A 293 8.17 18.67 7.32
C GLY A 293 9.15 18.56 6.14
N GLY A 294 9.57 17.35 5.76
CA GLY A 294 10.59 17.14 4.73
C GLY A 294 10.14 17.43 3.30
N TYR A 295 8.87 17.82 3.10
CA TYR A 295 8.34 18.33 1.83
C TYR A 295 8.02 19.83 1.90
N SER A 296 8.88 20.58 2.61
CA SER A 296 8.87 22.04 2.69
C SER A 296 10.12 22.62 2.01
N PRO A 297 10.15 23.92 1.69
CA PRO A 297 11.35 24.56 1.18
C PRO A 297 12.54 24.35 2.12
N ILE A 298 13.68 23.99 1.58
CA ILE A 298 14.91 23.85 2.37
C ILE A 298 15.60 25.22 2.57
N GLU A 299 16.32 25.32 3.67
CA GLU A 299 17.22 26.45 3.92
C GLU A 299 18.56 26.23 3.21
N ALA A 300 18.85 27.05 2.22
CA ALA A 300 20.09 27.02 1.47
C ALA A 300 20.96 28.22 1.79
N LYS A 301 22.23 27.98 2.12
CA LYS A 301 23.28 29.01 2.26
C LYS A 301 24.25 28.84 1.12
N VAL A 302 24.57 29.93 0.45
CA VAL A 302 25.38 29.92 -0.79
C VAL A 302 26.76 30.60 -0.66
N GLY A 303 27.14 30.91 0.56
CA GLY A 303 28.47 31.49 0.84
C GLY A 303 29.62 30.52 0.54
N PRO A 304 30.87 31.04 0.45
CA PRO A 304 32.03 30.20 0.09
C PRO A 304 32.31 29.03 1.05
N LYS A 305 31.96 29.19 2.34
CA LYS A 305 32.20 28.20 3.39
C LYS A 305 31.04 27.24 3.63
N ASP A 306 29.92 27.43 2.94
CA ASP A 306 28.72 26.60 3.13
C ASP A 306 28.85 25.24 2.42
N MET A 307 28.38 24.21 3.07
CA MET A 307 28.59 22.78 2.73
C MET A 307 27.72 22.24 1.60
N MET A 308 27.05 23.10 0.83
CA MET A 308 26.29 22.67 -0.34
C MET A 308 27.19 22.47 -1.57
N ILE A 309 26.77 21.59 -2.49
CA ILE A 309 27.50 21.35 -3.75
C ILE A 309 27.64 22.64 -4.56
N GLN A 310 28.80 22.79 -5.20
CA GLN A 310 29.20 24.06 -5.79
C GLN A 310 28.24 24.53 -6.88
N GLY A 311 27.85 23.66 -7.79
CA GLY A 311 26.95 24.04 -8.87
C GLY A 311 25.54 24.44 -8.40
N PHE A 312 25.06 23.86 -7.27
CA PHE A 312 23.79 24.28 -6.68
C PHE A 312 23.90 25.69 -6.09
N LYS A 313 24.96 25.97 -5.33
CA LYS A 313 25.25 27.35 -4.81
C LYS A 313 25.34 28.36 -5.91
N GLU A 314 26.11 28.06 -6.97
CA GLU A 314 26.29 28.93 -8.12
C GLU A 314 24.93 29.18 -8.83
N GLY A 315 24.16 28.14 -9.05
CA GLY A 315 22.85 28.22 -9.69
C GLY A 315 21.85 29.11 -8.93
N LEU A 316 21.77 28.94 -7.58
CA LEU A 316 20.88 29.79 -6.79
C LEU A 316 21.25 31.27 -6.81
N LYS A 317 22.55 31.62 -6.90
CA LYS A 317 23.04 33.01 -6.98
C LYS A 317 22.64 33.72 -8.27
N ILE A 318 22.32 32.99 -9.32
CA ILE A 318 21.93 33.57 -10.61
C ILE A 318 20.46 34.03 -10.58
N LEU A 319 19.64 33.43 -9.70
CA LEU A 319 18.18 33.56 -9.69
C LEU A 319 17.69 34.73 -8.85
N ASN A 320 16.42 35.07 -9.07
CA ASN A 320 15.65 36.03 -8.29
C ASN A 320 14.61 35.23 -7.41
N ILE A 321 14.08 35.91 -6.40
CA ILE A 321 12.96 35.38 -5.61
C ILE A 321 11.75 35.19 -6.54
N GLY A 322 11.13 34.01 -6.47
CA GLY A 322 10.03 33.60 -7.34
C GLY A 322 10.45 32.91 -8.63
N ASP A 323 11.74 32.90 -8.99
CA ASP A 323 12.21 32.17 -10.17
C ASP A 323 12.06 30.67 -9.98
N LYS A 324 11.61 29.99 -11.06
CA LYS A 324 11.75 28.54 -11.23
C LYS A 324 12.76 28.28 -12.33
N ALA A 325 13.73 27.46 -12.05
CA ALA A 325 14.81 27.19 -12.98
C ALA A 325 15.23 25.73 -12.99
N THR A 326 15.80 25.31 -14.11
CA THR A 326 16.49 24.03 -14.26
C THR A 326 17.98 24.26 -14.37
N LEU A 327 18.72 23.65 -13.45
CA LEU A 327 20.19 23.75 -13.36
C LEU A 327 20.79 22.41 -13.80
N PHE A 328 21.74 22.43 -14.73
CA PHE A 328 22.43 21.24 -15.23
C PHE A 328 23.86 21.26 -14.72
N LEU A 329 24.13 20.44 -13.72
CA LEU A 329 25.42 20.38 -13.03
C LEU A 329 26.26 19.26 -13.64
N PRO A 330 27.40 19.57 -14.27
CA PRO A 330 28.38 18.55 -14.56
C PRO A 330 28.92 17.95 -13.26
N TYR A 331 29.34 16.70 -13.29
CA TYR A 331 29.73 15.93 -12.11
C TYR A 331 30.73 16.65 -11.19
N TYR A 332 31.67 17.42 -11.74
CA TYR A 332 32.67 18.16 -10.97
C TYR A 332 32.10 19.37 -10.21
N LEU A 333 30.93 19.86 -10.57
CA LEU A 333 30.13 20.85 -9.80
C LEU A 333 29.11 20.21 -8.89
N ALA A 334 28.97 18.88 -8.93
CA ALA A 334 28.05 18.07 -8.12
C ALA A 334 28.85 17.28 -7.06
N TYR A 335 28.86 15.95 -7.12
CA TYR A 335 29.51 15.09 -6.12
C TYR A 335 30.92 14.60 -6.54
N GLY A 336 31.40 14.93 -7.73
CA GLY A 336 32.77 14.66 -8.15
C GLY A 336 33.03 13.27 -8.72
N GLU A 337 34.26 12.81 -8.56
CA GLU A 337 34.78 11.63 -9.23
C GLU A 337 34.58 10.31 -8.46
N THR A 338 34.11 10.40 -7.24
CA THR A 338 33.90 9.22 -6.36
C THR A 338 32.43 9.03 -6.05
N GLU A 339 32.03 7.78 -5.81
CA GLU A 339 30.68 7.50 -5.32
C GLU A 339 30.43 8.19 -3.98
N SER A 340 29.28 8.85 -3.85
CA SER A 340 28.86 9.54 -2.63
C SER A 340 27.38 9.39 -2.38
N ARG A 341 27.00 8.92 -1.19
CA ARG A 341 25.60 8.80 -0.75
C ARG A 341 24.71 8.03 -1.73
N GLY A 342 25.23 6.98 -2.38
CA GLY A 342 24.52 6.19 -3.37
C GLY A 342 24.43 6.85 -4.76
N ILE A 343 25.09 7.98 -4.98
CA ILE A 343 25.22 8.63 -6.29
C ILE A 343 26.49 8.07 -6.93
N PRO A 344 26.40 7.43 -8.11
CA PRO A 344 27.58 6.90 -8.80
C PRO A 344 28.63 7.98 -9.11
N ALA A 345 29.89 7.57 -9.18
CA ALA A 345 30.99 8.44 -9.60
C ALA A 345 30.69 9.12 -10.93
N LYS A 346 31.10 10.38 -11.09
CA LYS A 346 30.95 11.18 -12.31
C LYS A 346 29.51 11.32 -12.81
N SER A 347 28.53 11.32 -11.89
CA SER A 347 27.14 11.58 -12.25
C SER A 347 26.89 13.07 -12.46
N ASN A 348 26.46 13.44 -13.66
CA ASN A 348 25.84 14.74 -13.90
C ASN A 348 24.47 14.77 -13.24
N LEU A 349 24.10 15.90 -12.65
CA LEU A 349 22.81 16.07 -11.98
C LEU A 349 22.02 17.22 -12.58
N ILE A 350 20.72 17.11 -12.50
CA ILE A 350 19.78 18.16 -12.95
C ILE A 350 18.94 18.55 -11.74
N PHE A 351 18.92 19.84 -11.42
CA PHE A 351 18.11 20.40 -10.36
C PHE A 351 17.01 21.26 -10.94
N GLU A 352 15.77 20.91 -10.66
CA GLU A 352 14.66 21.86 -10.76
C GLU A 352 14.54 22.57 -9.42
N VAL A 353 14.58 23.89 -9.45
CA VAL A 353 14.53 24.72 -8.23
C VAL A 353 13.47 25.80 -8.33
N GLU A 354 12.89 26.17 -7.20
CA GLU A 354 12.00 27.32 -7.04
C GLU A 354 12.47 28.14 -5.84
N ILE A 355 12.84 29.39 -6.08
CA ILE A 355 13.22 30.32 -5.00
C ILE A 355 11.97 30.88 -4.38
N VAL A 356 11.68 30.44 -3.14
CA VAL A 356 10.44 30.82 -2.45
C VAL A 356 10.59 32.16 -1.74
N ASP A 357 11.72 32.34 -1.01
CA ASP A 357 11.98 33.53 -0.22
C ASP A 357 13.47 33.56 0.20
N GLN A 358 13.88 34.64 0.90
CA GLN A 358 15.16 34.74 1.59
C GLN A 358 15.02 35.46 2.93
N LYS A 359 15.75 35.06 3.97
CA LYS A 359 15.68 35.62 5.32
C LYS A 359 17.04 35.84 5.95
#